data_43953330319f50682d793108efe80dc6
#
_entry.id   43953330319f50682d793108efe80dc6
#
_cell.length_a   1.000
_cell.length_b   1.000
_cell.length_c   1.000
_cell.angle_alpha   90.00
_cell.angle_beta   90.00
_cell.angle_gamma   90.00
#
_symmetry.space_group_name_H-M   'P 1'
#
loop_
_entity.id
_entity.type
_entity.pdbx_description
1 polymer ?
#
loop_
_entity_poly.entity_id
_entity_poly.type
_entity_poly.pdbx_seq_one_letter_code
_entity_poly.pdbx_strand_id
1 'polypeptide(L)'
;MNILILGSGIVGANLAKKLSEQGKNVFLLDDDANELKNLSERFDIKTIYDDPLNPSFYKNFDTKIDYFIAVTRSDEKNIITSKFAKEFLNVDKSIARVRNQNLILDENKSLLIESNSFLDHIISPEWEVSNNIFEKIHLPGAFFSESLITQDYLLIGMQSSDLFKNHTFEEIKVFFKTNNLCYLGHSKEDKINFEFKNISISDLSLIHI
;
A
#
# COMPACT_ATOMS: atom_id res chain seq x y z
N MET A 1 -3.07 0.24 -19.26
CA MET A 1 -3.40 -0.52 -18.04
C MET A 1 -4.79 -0.12 -17.61
N ASN A 2 -5.69 -1.08 -17.53
CA ASN A 2 -7.10 -0.89 -17.18
C ASN A 2 -7.32 -1.35 -15.75
N ILE A 3 -7.89 -0.50 -14.92
CA ILE A 3 -8.08 -0.76 -13.49
C ILE A 3 -9.56 -0.60 -13.15
N LEU A 4 -10.17 -1.63 -12.58
CA LEU A 4 -11.53 -1.58 -12.06
C LEU A 4 -11.48 -1.44 -10.53
N ILE A 5 -11.98 -0.32 -10.05
CA ILE A 5 -12.10 -0.03 -8.60
C ILE A 5 -13.54 -0.22 -8.20
N LEU A 6 -13.78 -0.99 -7.15
CA LEU A 6 -15.08 -1.11 -6.51
C LEU A 6 -15.10 -0.28 -5.22
N GLY A 7 -16.04 0.64 -5.15
CA GLY A 7 -16.26 1.55 -4.02
C GLY A 7 -15.87 2.99 -4.34
N SER A 8 -16.84 3.89 -4.39
CA SER A 8 -16.68 5.33 -4.65
C SER A 8 -16.39 6.18 -3.41
N GLY A 9 -16.31 5.55 -2.23
CA GLY A 9 -15.98 6.24 -0.98
C GLY A 9 -14.59 6.88 -1.00
N ILE A 10 -14.17 7.49 0.12
CA ILE A 10 -12.94 8.28 0.25
C ILE A 10 -11.71 7.56 -0.33
N VAL A 11 -11.53 6.27 -0.03
CA VAL A 11 -10.37 5.51 -0.50
C VAL A 11 -10.42 5.31 -2.01
N GLY A 12 -11.57 4.82 -2.54
CA GLY A 12 -11.72 4.56 -3.97
C GLY A 12 -11.64 5.82 -4.81
N ALA A 13 -12.29 6.91 -4.38
CA ALA A 13 -12.23 8.20 -5.05
C ALA A 13 -10.79 8.76 -5.15
N ASN A 14 -10.05 8.73 -4.03
CA ASN A 14 -8.65 9.19 -4.01
C ASN A 14 -7.74 8.31 -4.87
N LEU A 15 -7.96 7.00 -4.85
CA LEU A 15 -7.20 6.07 -5.68
C LEU A 15 -7.51 6.28 -7.16
N ALA A 16 -8.79 6.39 -7.52
CA ALA A 16 -9.24 6.67 -8.89
C ALA A 16 -8.62 7.96 -9.42
N LYS A 17 -8.64 9.04 -8.62
CA LYS A 17 -7.99 10.30 -8.95
C LYS A 17 -6.50 10.11 -9.25
N LYS A 18 -5.74 9.54 -8.30
CA LYS A 18 -4.28 9.38 -8.44
C LYS A 18 -3.90 8.53 -9.66
N LEU A 19 -4.66 7.47 -9.93
CA LEU A 19 -4.39 6.59 -11.06
C LEU A 19 -4.74 7.24 -12.40
N SER A 20 -5.83 8.01 -12.48
CA SER A 20 -6.19 8.77 -13.69
C SER A 20 -5.16 9.86 -14.00
N GLU A 21 -4.67 10.58 -12.98
CA GLU A 21 -3.58 11.56 -13.12
C GLU A 21 -2.27 10.94 -13.65
N GLN A 22 -2.06 9.64 -13.41
CA GLN A 22 -0.94 8.87 -13.95
C GLN A 22 -1.23 8.29 -15.36
N GLY A 23 -2.31 8.67 -15.99
CA GLY A 23 -2.69 8.22 -17.33
C GLY A 23 -3.17 6.76 -17.39
N LYS A 24 -3.69 6.19 -16.30
CA LYS A 24 -4.31 4.87 -16.30
C LYS A 24 -5.78 4.95 -16.68
N ASN A 25 -6.30 3.95 -17.37
CA ASN A 25 -7.73 3.83 -17.64
C ASN A 25 -8.45 3.31 -16.40
N VAL A 26 -9.16 4.17 -15.71
CA VAL A 26 -9.84 3.84 -14.45
C VAL A 26 -11.33 3.68 -14.67
N PHE A 27 -11.86 2.55 -14.24
CA PHE A 27 -13.28 2.26 -14.13
C PHE A 27 -13.64 2.24 -12.64
N LEU A 28 -14.67 2.98 -12.25
CA LEU A 28 -15.14 3.07 -10.88
C LEU A 28 -16.57 2.53 -10.78
N LEU A 29 -16.72 1.38 -10.11
CA LEU A 29 -18.00 0.70 -9.91
C LEU A 29 -18.55 1.00 -8.52
N ASP A 30 -19.78 1.41 -8.42
CA ASP A 30 -20.52 1.58 -7.16
C ASP A 30 -22.03 1.49 -7.37
N ASP A 31 -22.79 1.29 -6.29
CA ASP A 31 -24.25 1.36 -6.24
C ASP A 31 -24.77 2.74 -5.78
N ASP A 32 -23.92 3.77 -5.65
CA ASP A 32 -24.28 5.17 -5.40
C ASP A 32 -24.12 6.03 -6.66
N ALA A 33 -25.22 6.23 -7.38
CA ALA A 33 -25.23 7.02 -8.61
C ALA A 33 -24.83 8.49 -8.42
N ASN A 34 -25.15 9.09 -7.26
CA ASN A 34 -24.84 10.50 -6.99
C ASN A 34 -23.34 10.70 -6.79
N GLU A 35 -22.73 9.82 -6.01
CA GLU A 35 -21.28 9.88 -5.76
C GLU A 35 -20.50 9.63 -7.06
N LEU A 36 -20.90 8.64 -7.85
CA LEU A 36 -20.29 8.36 -9.16
C LEU A 36 -20.39 9.56 -10.12
N LYS A 37 -21.53 10.24 -10.17
CA LYS A 37 -21.71 11.44 -10.98
C LYS A 37 -20.76 12.55 -10.55
N ASN A 38 -20.71 12.85 -9.25
CA ASN A 38 -19.83 13.87 -8.70
C ASN A 38 -18.34 13.60 -9.04
N LEU A 39 -17.93 12.34 -9.02
CA LEU A 39 -16.55 11.96 -9.31
C LEU A 39 -16.23 12.02 -10.80
N SER A 40 -17.17 11.64 -11.67
CA SER A 40 -16.98 11.72 -13.13
C SER A 40 -16.93 13.17 -13.66
N GLU A 41 -17.55 14.12 -12.97
CA GLU A 41 -17.46 15.54 -13.31
C GLU A 41 -16.09 16.17 -12.90
N ARG A 42 -15.38 15.52 -12.00
CA ARG A 42 -14.13 16.07 -11.40
C ARG A 42 -12.87 15.37 -11.90
N PHE A 43 -12.97 14.13 -12.32
CA PHE A 43 -11.82 13.30 -12.67
C PHE A 43 -12.06 12.60 -14.02
N ASP A 44 -11.00 12.38 -14.77
CA ASP A 44 -11.03 11.59 -16.01
C ASP A 44 -11.08 10.09 -15.69
N ILE A 45 -12.27 9.63 -15.32
CA ILE A 45 -12.57 8.24 -14.96
C ILE A 45 -13.89 7.79 -15.61
N LYS A 46 -14.01 6.49 -15.85
CA LYS A 46 -15.26 5.88 -16.31
C LYS A 46 -16.04 5.35 -15.13
N THR A 47 -17.19 5.93 -14.83
CA THR A 47 -18.05 5.48 -13.74
C THR A 47 -19.06 4.46 -14.22
N ILE A 48 -19.34 3.46 -13.40
CA ILE A 48 -20.26 2.36 -13.65
C ILE A 48 -21.21 2.26 -12.46
N TYR A 49 -22.49 2.47 -12.74
CA TYR A 49 -23.55 2.29 -11.78
C TYR A 49 -24.17 0.90 -11.96
N ASP A 50 -23.91 -0.01 -11.04
CA ASP A 50 -24.48 -1.37 -11.03
C ASP A 50 -24.44 -1.92 -9.60
N ASP A 51 -25.18 -3.01 -9.34
CA ASP A 51 -24.99 -3.79 -8.10
C ASP A 51 -23.71 -4.61 -8.19
N PRO A 52 -22.69 -4.31 -7.35
CA PRO A 52 -21.43 -5.04 -7.38
C PRO A 52 -21.55 -6.54 -7.08
N LEU A 53 -22.64 -6.96 -6.42
CA LEU A 53 -22.90 -8.37 -6.14
C LEU A 53 -23.62 -9.09 -7.28
N ASN A 54 -23.93 -8.40 -8.37
CA ASN A 54 -24.52 -9.01 -9.56
C ASN A 54 -23.45 -9.69 -10.43
N PRO A 55 -23.34 -11.03 -10.51
CA PRO A 55 -22.33 -11.69 -11.32
C PRO A 55 -22.47 -11.43 -12.82
N SER A 56 -23.69 -11.07 -13.29
CA SER A 56 -23.94 -10.77 -14.70
C SER A 56 -23.20 -9.54 -15.17
N PHE A 57 -22.97 -8.58 -14.29
CA PHE A 57 -22.12 -7.42 -14.60
C PHE A 57 -20.73 -7.88 -15.05
N TYR A 58 -20.06 -8.71 -14.25
CA TYR A 58 -18.69 -9.17 -14.56
C TYR A 58 -18.63 -10.06 -15.81
N LYS A 59 -19.65 -10.90 -16.02
CA LYS A 59 -19.72 -11.78 -17.21
C LYS A 59 -19.89 -11.00 -18.52
N ASN A 60 -20.58 -9.89 -18.47
CA ASN A 60 -20.92 -9.08 -19.65
C ASN A 60 -20.00 -7.86 -19.83
N PHE A 61 -18.95 -7.74 -19.03
CA PHE A 61 -18.03 -6.63 -19.08
C PHE A 61 -16.94 -6.87 -20.15
N ASP A 62 -17.07 -6.22 -21.31
CA ASP A 62 -16.26 -6.51 -22.50
C ASP A 62 -14.82 -5.96 -22.48
N THR A 63 -14.49 -5.12 -21.49
CA THR A 63 -13.15 -4.52 -21.41
C THR A 63 -12.22 -5.42 -20.59
N LYS A 64 -11.07 -5.80 -21.14
CA LYS A 64 -10.04 -6.49 -20.36
C LYS A 64 -9.58 -5.60 -19.20
N ILE A 65 -9.64 -6.11 -17.98
CA ILE A 65 -9.17 -5.46 -16.76
C ILE A 65 -7.88 -6.12 -16.30
N ASP A 66 -6.85 -5.32 -16.05
CA ASP A 66 -5.57 -5.81 -15.54
C ASP A 66 -5.61 -5.92 -14.01
N TYR A 67 -6.17 -4.91 -13.33
CA TYR A 67 -6.27 -4.87 -11.86
C TYR A 67 -7.70 -4.68 -11.40
N PHE A 68 -8.12 -5.47 -10.42
CA PHE A 68 -9.35 -5.27 -9.67
C PHE A 68 -9.03 -4.85 -8.23
N ILE A 69 -9.64 -3.78 -7.74
CA ILE A 69 -9.36 -3.23 -6.40
C ILE A 69 -10.68 -2.97 -5.69
N ALA A 70 -10.99 -3.78 -4.68
CA ALA A 70 -12.21 -3.66 -3.89
C ALA A 70 -11.94 -2.96 -2.56
N VAL A 71 -12.54 -1.76 -2.39
CA VAL A 71 -12.31 -0.87 -1.22
C VAL A 71 -13.59 -0.35 -0.60
N THR A 72 -14.68 -1.10 -0.70
CA THR A 72 -15.94 -0.75 -0.05
C THR A 72 -15.84 -0.85 1.49
N ARG A 73 -16.94 -0.53 2.18
CA ARG A 73 -17.01 -0.67 3.64
C ARG A 73 -17.33 -2.09 4.11
N SER A 74 -17.75 -3.00 3.23
CA SER A 74 -18.05 -4.40 3.55
C SER A 74 -16.93 -5.30 3.11
N ASP A 75 -16.33 -6.02 4.06
CA ASP A 75 -15.28 -7.01 3.80
C ASP A 75 -15.83 -8.16 2.96
N GLU A 76 -17.07 -8.60 3.22
CA GLU A 76 -17.74 -9.68 2.49
C GLU A 76 -17.95 -9.28 1.02
N LYS A 77 -18.42 -8.04 0.79
CA LYS A 77 -18.59 -7.50 -0.57
C LYS A 77 -17.25 -7.47 -1.30
N ASN A 78 -16.20 -6.99 -0.64
CA ASN A 78 -14.85 -6.91 -1.23
C ASN A 78 -14.30 -8.30 -1.58
N ILE A 79 -14.47 -9.28 -0.71
CA ILE A 79 -14.02 -10.66 -0.92
C ILE A 79 -14.79 -11.34 -2.07
N ILE A 80 -16.12 -11.29 -2.05
CA ILE A 80 -16.96 -11.95 -3.04
C ILE A 80 -16.72 -11.36 -4.44
N THR A 81 -16.68 -10.04 -4.55
CA THR A 81 -16.48 -9.35 -5.83
C THR A 81 -15.09 -9.58 -6.41
N SER A 82 -14.08 -9.73 -5.55
CA SER A 82 -12.73 -10.13 -5.98
C SER A 82 -12.74 -11.52 -6.63
N LYS A 83 -13.51 -12.45 -6.07
CA LYS A 83 -13.70 -13.76 -6.70
C LYS A 83 -14.38 -13.63 -8.06
N PHE A 84 -15.43 -12.80 -8.18
CA PHE A 84 -16.08 -12.58 -9.47
C PHE A 84 -15.11 -11.99 -10.51
N ALA A 85 -14.28 -11.02 -10.09
CA ALA A 85 -13.29 -10.40 -10.97
C ALA A 85 -12.26 -11.42 -11.49
N LYS A 86 -11.75 -12.28 -10.62
CA LYS A 86 -10.83 -13.34 -11.03
C LYS A 86 -11.48 -14.36 -11.97
N GLU A 87 -12.70 -14.77 -11.68
CA GLU A 87 -13.37 -15.84 -12.42
C GLU A 87 -13.94 -15.38 -13.77
N PHE A 88 -14.53 -14.19 -13.82
CA PHE A 88 -15.25 -13.72 -15.02
C PHE A 88 -14.48 -12.70 -15.84
N LEU A 89 -13.68 -11.81 -15.20
CA LEU A 89 -12.86 -10.82 -15.92
C LEU A 89 -11.42 -11.33 -16.16
N ASN A 90 -11.02 -12.42 -15.52
CA ASN A 90 -9.66 -12.97 -15.60
C ASN A 90 -8.58 -11.90 -15.36
N VAL A 91 -8.76 -11.12 -14.28
CA VAL A 91 -7.84 -10.04 -13.92
C VAL A 91 -6.47 -10.58 -13.53
N ASP A 92 -5.40 -9.87 -13.89
CA ASP A 92 -4.04 -10.27 -13.54
C ASP A 92 -3.84 -10.21 -12.03
N LYS A 93 -4.30 -9.13 -11.39
CA LYS A 93 -4.18 -8.91 -9.95
C LYS A 93 -5.50 -8.46 -9.33
N SER A 94 -5.80 -9.03 -8.16
CA SER A 94 -6.95 -8.66 -7.33
C SER A 94 -6.49 -8.24 -5.94
N ILE A 95 -6.96 -7.06 -5.51
CA ILE A 95 -6.61 -6.44 -4.24
C ILE A 95 -7.91 -6.13 -3.49
N ALA A 96 -8.01 -6.55 -2.24
CA ALA A 96 -9.18 -6.26 -1.43
C ALA A 96 -8.83 -5.62 -0.09
N ARG A 97 -9.64 -4.64 0.30
CA ARG A 97 -9.64 -4.15 1.66
C ARG A 97 -10.43 -5.11 2.54
N VAL A 98 -9.77 -5.62 3.60
CA VAL A 98 -10.39 -6.47 4.62
C VAL A 98 -9.96 -5.96 5.99
N ARG A 99 -10.92 -5.57 6.82
CA ARG A 99 -10.68 -5.01 8.16
C ARG A 99 -10.74 -6.05 9.27
N ASN A 100 -11.57 -7.08 9.06
CA ASN A 100 -11.74 -8.14 10.03
C ASN A 100 -10.47 -8.98 10.13
N GLN A 101 -9.74 -8.77 11.21
CA GLN A 101 -8.47 -9.45 11.46
C GLN A 101 -8.61 -10.97 11.57
N ASN A 102 -9.76 -11.48 12.00
CA ASN A 102 -10.01 -12.93 12.04
C ASN A 102 -9.98 -13.59 10.67
N LEU A 103 -10.20 -12.81 9.59
CA LEU A 103 -10.07 -13.29 8.21
C LEU A 103 -8.62 -13.19 7.68
N ILE A 104 -7.75 -12.47 8.38
CA ILE A 104 -6.38 -12.14 7.95
C ILE A 104 -5.34 -12.91 8.77
N LEU A 105 -5.66 -13.40 9.97
CA LEU A 105 -4.73 -14.14 10.83
C LEU A 105 -4.18 -15.38 10.13
N ASP A 106 -2.92 -15.74 10.44
CA ASP A 106 -2.10 -16.70 9.69
C ASP A 106 -2.75 -18.05 9.41
N GLU A 107 -3.58 -18.55 10.32
CA GLU A 107 -4.34 -19.79 10.14
C GLU A 107 -5.45 -19.68 9.06
N ASN A 108 -5.92 -18.46 8.78
CA ASN A 108 -6.97 -18.16 7.81
C ASN A 108 -6.47 -17.44 6.55
N LYS A 109 -5.23 -16.97 6.53
CA LYS A 109 -4.60 -16.39 5.32
C LYS A 109 -4.60 -17.39 4.17
N SER A 110 -4.42 -18.65 4.48
CA SER A 110 -4.48 -19.74 3.51
C SER A 110 -5.83 -19.82 2.79
N LEU A 111 -6.95 -19.53 3.45
CA LEU A 111 -8.28 -19.55 2.84
C LEU A 111 -8.48 -18.44 1.79
N LEU A 112 -7.83 -17.29 1.96
CA LEU A 112 -7.99 -16.12 1.10
C LEU A 112 -6.82 -15.91 0.11
N ILE A 113 -5.61 -16.39 0.42
CA ILE A 113 -4.36 -16.08 -0.33
C ILE A 113 -3.60 -17.34 -0.81
N GLU A 114 -4.13 -18.57 -0.69
CA GLU A 114 -3.44 -19.78 -1.17
C GLU A 114 -3.27 -19.84 -2.70
N SER A 115 -2.42 -20.73 -3.16
CA SER A 115 -1.88 -20.86 -4.52
C SER A 115 -2.89 -20.96 -5.68
N ASN A 116 -4.19 -20.99 -5.38
CA ASN A 116 -5.31 -20.83 -6.30
C ASN A 116 -6.27 -19.71 -5.84
N SER A 117 -5.78 -18.77 -5.03
CA SER A 117 -6.57 -17.72 -4.42
C SER A 117 -7.00 -16.67 -5.45
N PHE A 118 -8.22 -16.17 -5.25
CA PHE A 118 -8.79 -15.08 -6.00
C PHE A 118 -8.32 -13.69 -5.48
N LEU A 119 -7.54 -13.63 -4.38
CA LEU A 119 -6.94 -12.42 -3.83
C LEU A 119 -5.40 -12.52 -3.90
N ASP A 120 -4.79 -11.59 -4.59
CA ASP A 120 -3.33 -11.46 -4.63
C ASP A 120 -2.81 -10.66 -3.44
N HIS A 121 -3.57 -9.62 -3.00
CA HIS A 121 -3.20 -8.78 -1.86
C HIS A 121 -4.42 -8.43 -1.01
N ILE A 122 -4.22 -8.45 0.30
CA ILE A 122 -5.17 -7.94 1.28
C ILE A 122 -4.58 -6.70 1.94
N ILE A 123 -5.38 -5.65 2.03
CA ILE A 123 -5.03 -4.40 2.73
C ILE A 123 -5.96 -4.25 3.93
N SER A 124 -5.37 -4.18 5.13
CA SER A 124 -6.07 -3.84 6.37
C SER A 124 -5.58 -2.48 6.87
N PRO A 125 -6.31 -1.39 6.58
CA PRO A 125 -5.88 -0.05 6.98
C PRO A 125 -5.69 0.08 8.49
N GLU A 126 -6.51 -0.56 9.28
CA GLU A 126 -6.44 -0.53 10.73
C GLU A 126 -5.16 -1.18 11.25
N TRP A 127 -4.74 -2.30 10.65
CA TRP A 127 -3.48 -2.98 10.96
C TRP A 127 -2.27 -2.14 10.54
N GLU A 128 -2.28 -1.63 9.31
CA GLU A 128 -1.21 -0.78 8.78
C GLU A 128 -1.01 0.48 9.63
N VAL A 129 -2.10 1.14 10.02
CA VAL A 129 -2.04 2.32 10.89
C VAL A 129 -1.51 1.96 12.26
N SER A 130 -1.99 0.86 12.86
CA SER A 130 -1.54 0.40 14.18
C SER A 130 -0.04 0.07 14.19
N ASN A 131 0.42 -0.66 13.19
CA ASN A 131 1.84 -0.97 13.03
C ASN A 131 2.68 0.29 12.85
N ASN A 132 2.24 1.22 12.00
CA ASN A 132 2.95 2.47 11.78
C ASN A 132 3.08 3.32 13.05
N ILE A 133 2.01 3.37 13.86
CA ILE A 133 2.04 4.05 15.16
C ILE A 133 2.99 3.31 16.11
N PHE A 134 2.88 1.99 16.20
CA PHE A 134 3.73 1.16 17.05
C PHE A 134 5.22 1.37 16.72
N GLU A 135 5.58 1.32 15.44
CA GLU A 135 6.95 1.56 14.98
C GLU A 135 7.45 2.96 15.35
N LYS A 136 6.63 3.99 15.17
CA LYS A 136 7.00 5.37 15.57
C LYS A 136 7.22 5.55 17.05
N ILE A 137 6.52 4.80 17.89
CA ILE A 137 6.72 4.81 19.34
C ILE A 137 8.03 4.09 19.72
N HIS A 138 8.32 2.96 19.06
CA HIS A 138 9.50 2.16 19.35
C HIS A 138 10.78 2.70 18.71
N LEU A 139 10.65 3.46 17.62
CA LEU A 139 11.75 4.06 16.87
C LEU A 139 11.59 5.59 16.81
N PRO A 140 11.74 6.28 17.97
CA PRO A 140 11.60 7.74 17.99
C PRO A 140 12.66 8.37 17.08
N GLY A 141 12.21 9.26 16.19
CA GLY A 141 13.08 9.91 15.18
C GLY A 141 13.13 9.18 13.83
N ALA A 142 12.54 7.99 13.69
CA ALA A 142 12.37 7.37 12.38
C ALA A 142 11.25 8.08 11.61
N PHE A 143 11.56 8.55 10.40
CA PHE A 143 10.55 9.08 9.47
C PHE A 143 10.00 7.99 8.55
N PHE A 144 10.71 6.86 8.45
CA PHE A 144 10.36 5.71 7.63
C PHE A 144 10.79 4.43 8.34
N SER A 145 9.94 3.40 8.29
CA SER A 145 10.26 2.04 8.70
C SER A 145 9.50 1.05 7.83
N GLU A 146 10.15 -0.02 7.40
CA GLU A 146 9.57 -1.07 6.59
C GLU A 146 10.24 -2.42 6.87
N SER A 147 9.44 -3.44 7.19
CA SER A 147 9.94 -4.80 7.34
C SER A 147 10.31 -5.39 5.99
N LEU A 148 11.51 -5.92 5.87
CA LEU A 148 11.94 -6.66 4.70
C LEU A 148 11.36 -8.08 4.70
N ILE A 149 11.43 -8.74 3.56
CA ILE A 149 10.74 -9.98 3.15
C ILE A 149 10.75 -11.12 4.19
N THR A 150 11.71 -11.15 5.11
CA THR A 150 11.89 -12.24 6.09
C THR A 150 11.45 -11.88 7.51
N GLN A 151 10.86 -10.71 7.75
CA GLN A 151 10.52 -10.17 9.09
C GLN A 151 11.71 -10.05 10.08
N ASP A 152 12.89 -10.56 9.72
CA ASP A 152 14.10 -10.51 10.57
C ASP A 152 14.88 -9.21 10.39
N TYR A 153 14.56 -8.43 9.37
CA TYR A 153 15.25 -7.19 9.04
C TYR A 153 14.26 -6.04 8.89
N LEU A 154 14.60 -4.91 9.50
CA LEU A 154 13.81 -3.69 9.44
C LEU A 154 14.61 -2.59 8.74
N LEU A 155 14.07 -2.04 7.65
CA LEU A 155 14.62 -0.87 6.99
C LEU A 155 14.14 0.39 7.69
N ILE A 156 15.06 1.20 8.22
CA ILE A 156 14.73 2.39 8.99
C ILE A 156 15.36 3.62 8.35
N GLY A 157 14.54 4.63 8.10
CA GLY A 157 14.98 5.96 7.73
C GLY A 157 14.93 6.90 8.95
N MET A 158 16.08 7.48 9.31
CA MET A 158 16.18 8.38 10.47
C MET A 158 16.80 9.72 10.08
N GLN A 159 16.35 10.79 10.71
CA GLN A 159 16.97 12.10 10.56
C GLN A 159 18.16 12.21 11.52
N SER A 160 19.35 12.37 10.97
CA SER A 160 20.60 12.32 11.76
C SER A 160 20.74 13.40 12.81
N SER A 161 20.13 14.57 12.57
CA SER A 161 20.19 15.71 13.47
C SER A 161 19.71 15.41 14.90
N ASP A 162 18.78 14.45 15.05
CA ASP A 162 18.17 14.15 16.34
C ASP A 162 18.95 13.10 17.14
N LEU A 163 19.60 12.15 16.44
CA LEU A 163 20.32 11.04 17.08
C LEU A 163 21.80 11.29 17.24
N PHE A 164 22.43 11.99 16.32
CA PHE A 164 23.88 12.07 16.22
C PHE A 164 24.44 13.51 16.33
N LYS A 165 23.63 14.47 16.74
CA LYS A 165 23.96 15.91 16.78
C LYS A 165 25.28 16.25 17.46
N ASN A 166 25.72 15.44 18.42
CA ASN A 166 26.93 15.64 19.21
C ASN A 166 27.94 14.48 19.10
N HIS A 167 27.78 13.58 18.12
CA HIS A 167 28.64 12.44 17.95
C HIS A 167 29.61 12.64 16.78
N THR A 168 30.83 12.13 16.95
CA THR A 168 31.78 12.05 15.85
C THR A 168 31.46 10.90 14.91
N PHE A 169 31.98 10.96 13.71
CA PHE A 169 31.77 9.93 12.69
C PHE A 169 32.24 8.53 13.15
N GLU A 170 33.34 8.46 13.90
CA GLU A 170 33.84 7.18 14.43
C GLU A 170 32.93 6.63 15.54
N GLU A 171 32.35 7.49 16.38
CA GLU A 171 31.36 7.07 17.38
C GLU A 171 30.09 6.52 16.73
N ILE A 172 29.64 7.14 15.63
CA ILE A 172 28.51 6.65 14.84
C ILE A 172 28.79 5.27 14.27
N LYS A 173 29.98 5.04 13.69
CA LYS A 173 30.38 3.70 13.20
C LYS A 173 30.40 2.66 14.32
N VAL A 174 30.94 3.01 15.48
CA VAL A 174 30.98 2.10 16.62
C VAL A 174 29.55 1.79 17.08
N PHE A 175 28.67 2.79 17.16
CA PHE A 175 27.26 2.61 17.50
C PHE A 175 26.58 1.62 16.55
N PHE A 176 26.73 1.78 15.23
CA PHE A 176 26.16 0.87 14.24
C PHE A 176 26.67 -0.56 14.47
N LYS A 177 27.97 -0.74 14.60
CA LYS A 177 28.58 -2.06 14.79
C LYS A 177 28.12 -2.74 16.10
N THR A 178 28.03 -1.95 17.18
CA THR A 178 27.68 -2.49 18.52
C THR A 178 26.21 -2.91 18.59
N ASN A 179 25.33 -2.28 17.79
CA ASN A 179 23.89 -2.56 17.80
C ASN A 179 23.45 -3.46 16.63
N ASN A 180 24.38 -4.13 15.95
CA ASN A 180 24.11 -4.97 14.79
C ASN A 180 23.36 -4.25 13.67
N LEU A 181 23.69 -2.99 13.49
CA LEU A 181 23.04 -2.13 12.53
C LEU A 181 23.91 -2.02 11.26
N CYS A 182 23.31 -2.09 10.05
CA CYS A 182 24.00 -1.93 8.79
C CYS A 182 23.67 -0.57 8.19
N TYR A 183 24.66 0.25 7.90
CA TYR A 183 24.46 1.50 7.17
C TYR A 183 24.30 1.21 5.69
N LEU A 184 23.22 1.65 5.08
CA LEU A 184 22.98 1.51 3.65
C LEU A 184 23.35 2.75 2.86
N GLY A 185 23.00 3.91 3.38
CA GLY A 185 23.20 5.14 2.66
C GLY A 185 22.60 6.35 3.38
N HIS A 186 22.79 7.52 2.82
CA HIS A 186 22.18 8.75 3.28
C HIS A 186 21.62 9.56 2.11
N SER A 187 20.62 10.37 2.39
CA SER A 187 20.06 11.32 1.43
C SER A 187 20.36 12.74 1.85
N LYS A 188 20.80 13.55 0.87
CA LYS A 188 20.93 15.00 0.99
C LYS A 188 20.33 15.63 -0.28
N GLU A 189 19.40 16.57 -0.13
CA GLU A 189 18.79 17.29 -1.26
C GLU A 189 18.28 16.33 -2.37
N ASP A 190 17.52 15.31 -1.98
CA ASP A 190 16.96 14.26 -2.86
C ASP A 190 17.98 13.39 -3.61
N LYS A 191 19.26 13.49 -3.26
CA LYS A 191 20.30 12.60 -3.78
C LYS A 191 20.68 11.55 -2.75
N ILE A 192 20.57 10.28 -3.15
CA ILE A 192 20.97 9.14 -2.32
C ILE A 192 22.45 8.84 -2.55
N ASN A 193 23.22 8.78 -1.46
CA ASN A 193 24.62 8.41 -1.45
C ASN A 193 24.81 7.13 -0.64
N PHE A 194 25.45 6.13 -1.23
CA PHE A 194 25.73 4.84 -0.59
C PHE A 194 27.14 4.76 0.02
N GLU A 195 27.96 5.81 -0.13
CA GLU A 195 29.32 5.84 0.42
C GLU A 195 29.34 6.53 1.78
N PHE A 196 30.01 5.90 2.72
CA PHE A 196 30.21 6.39 4.08
C PHE A 196 31.33 7.46 4.19
N LYS A 197 31.72 8.13 3.09
CA LYS A 197 32.83 9.10 3.06
C LYS A 197 32.32 10.53 2.91
N ASN A 198 32.91 11.45 3.72
CA ASN A 198 32.75 12.92 3.61
C ASN A 198 31.34 13.48 3.92
N ILE A 199 30.74 13.06 5.03
CA ILE A 199 29.44 13.53 5.43
C ILE A 199 29.56 14.53 6.56
N SER A 200 28.91 15.69 6.42
CA SER A 200 28.63 16.59 7.55
C SER A 200 27.41 16.04 8.32
N ILE A 201 27.53 15.92 9.63
CA ILE A 201 26.48 15.37 10.51
C ILE A 201 25.16 16.16 10.42
N SER A 202 25.19 17.43 10.01
CA SER A 202 24.02 18.26 9.80
C SER A 202 23.15 17.86 8.61
N ASP A 203 23.61 16.99 7.73
CA ASP A 203 23.05 16.75 6.41
C ASP A 203 22.48 15.33 6.21
N LEU A 204 22.49 14.52 7.26
CA LEU A 204 22.19 13.08 7.15
C LEU A 204 20.71 12.75 7.34
N SER A 205 20.07 12.24 6.31
CA SER A 205 18.96 11.29 6.44
C SER A 205 19.54 9.90 6.29
N LEU A 206 19.53 9.09 7.34
CA LEU A 206 20.09 7.74 7.34
C LEU A 206 19.04 6.74 6.92
N ILE A 207 19.38 5.88 5.97
CA ILE A 207 18.61 4.68 5.64
C ILE A 207 19.35 3.50 6.25
N HIS A 208 18.65 2.70 7.06
CA HIS A 208 19.22 1.63 7.86
C HIS A 208 18.49 0.32 7.62
N ILE A 209 19.20 -0.79 7.63
CA ILE A 209 18.67 -2.15 7.71
C ILE A 209 19.07 -2.78 9.01
#